data_d7b6ec05ce0b8d8a4ce51fccc03bb02b
#
_entry.id   d7b6ec05ce0b8d8a4ce51fccc03bb02b
#
_cell.length_a   1.000
_cell.length_b   1.000
_cell.length_c   1.000
_cell.angle_alpha   90.00
_cell.angle_beta   90.00
_cell.angle_gamma   90.00
#
_symmetry.space_group_name_H-M   'P 1'
#
loop_
_entity.id
_entity.type
_entity.pdbx_description
1 polymer ?
#
loop_
_entity_poly.entity_id
_entity_poly.type
_entity_poly.pdbx_seq_one_letter_code
_entity_poly.pdbx_strand_id
1 'polypeptide(L)'
;MIAVIDYKAGNLTSVLKALRHLGAEVEVTDADLGLVERAERIVLPGVGHFAATKRLDETRLTGAIRTAIARGVPFLGICVGMQWLYAGSTEAPEQAGLVAFAESCSRFTDGTEKIPHVGWNSLEVRRGSRLLAGVEPGEFVYFTHSYKGPVTADTAAITEYIEPFAAAVERGNVMGVQFHPEKSGETGLKILRNFLEARP
;
A
#
# COMPACT_ATOMS: atom_id res chain seq x y z
N MET A 1 10.74 15.07 -5.21
CA MET A 1 9.40 15.38 -4.68
C MET A 1 8.47 14.16 -4.78
N ILE A 2 7.68 13.89 -3.73
CA ILE A 2 6.74 12.77 -3.64
C ILE A 2 5.31 13.30 -3.74
N ALA A 3 4.51 12.73 -4.64
CA ALA A 3 3.07 12.97 -4.66
C ALA A 3 2.36 12.00 -3.69
N VAL A 4 1.66 12.53 -2.69
CA VAL A 4 0.77 11.77 -1.82
C VAL A 4 -0.67 12.01 -2.26
N ILE A 5 -1.36 10.94 -2.60
CA ILE A 5 -2.71 11.01 -3.15
C ILE A 5 -3.74 11.02 -2.01
N ASP A 6 -4.57 12.07 -1.96
CA ASP A 6 -5.69 12.21 -1.03
C ASP A 6 -7.02 11.96 -1.74
N TYR A 7 -7.50 10.73 -1.78
CA TYR A 7 -8.83 10.43 -2.30
C TYR A 7 -9.95 10.54 -1.24
N LYS A 8 -9.70 11.30 -0.17
CA LYS A 8 -10.64 11.58 0.95
C LYS A 8 -10.98 10.34 1.77
N ALA A 9 -10.12 9.33 1.75
CA ALA A 9 -10.25 8.15 2.58
C ALA A 9 -8.91 7.88 3.27
N GLY A 10 -8.67 8.50 4.44
CA GLY A 10 -7.48 8.17 5.17
C GLY A 10 -6.95 9.21 6.15
N ASN A 11 -6.19 8.72 7.11
CA ASN A 11 -5.39 9.56 8.00
C ASN A 11 -4.04 9.89 7.34
N LEU A 12 -4.04 10.85 6.43
CA LEU A 12 -2.83 11.34 5.76
C LEU A 12 -1.79 11.90 6.72
N THR A 13 -2.22 12.48 7.84
CA THR A 13 -1.32 13.22 8.74
C THR A 13 -0.14 12.38 9.22
N SER A 14 -0.38 11.13 9.61
CA SER A 14 0.69 10.25 10.11
C SER A 14 1.65 9.84 8.99
N VAL A 15 1.15 9.55 7.78
CA VAL A 15 1.99 9.22 6.62
C VAL A 15 2.86 10.42 6.23
N LEU A 16 2.27 11.63 6.16
CA LEU A 16 3.01 12.87 5.85
C LEU A 16 4.09 13.15 6.89
N LYS A 17 3.79 12.96 8.19
CA LYS A 17 4.77 13.12 9.27
C LYS A 17 5.93 12.13 9.12
N ALA A 18 5.64 10.86 8.85
CA ALA A 18 6.67 9.83 8.68
C ALA A 18 7.57 10.12 7.48
N LEU A 19 7.01 10.47 6.31
CA LEU A 19 7.77 10.80 5.11
C LEU A 19 8.65 12.05 5.32
N ARG A 20 8.10 13.10 5.93
CA ARG A 20 8.86 14.32 6.25
C ARG A 20 9.94 14.11 7.30
N HIS A 21 9.69 13.24 8.29
CA HIS A 21 10.70 12.85 9.27
C HIS A 21 11.91 12.17 8.61
N LEU A 22 11.69 11.44 7.52
CA LEU A 22 12.73 10.84 6.70
C LEU A 22 13.38 11.81 5.69
N GLY A 23 13.05 13.11 5.77
CA GLY A 23 13.63 14.16 4.92
C GLY A 23 12.99 14.29 3.53
N ALA A 24 11.86 13.63 3.28
CA ALA A 24 11.22 13.69 1.97
C ALA A 24 10.46 15.01 1.76
N GLU A 25 10.62 15.58 0.57
CA GLU A 25 9.76 16.66 0.07
C GLU A 25 8.44 16.07 -0.43
N VAL A 26 7.32 16.45 0.19
CA VAL A 26 6.02 15.84 -0.02
C VAL A 26 4.97 16.89 -0.37
N GLU A 27 4.29 16.69 -1.48
CA GLU A 27 3.10 17.43 -1.89
C GLU A 27 1.87 16.51 -1.90
N VAL A 28 0.71 17.05 -1.53
CA VAL A 28 -0.57 16.33 -1.47
C VAL A 28 -1.47 16.79 -2.61
N THR A 29 -2.11 15.82 -3.26
CA THR A 29 -3.13 16.12 -4.27
C THR A 29 -4.35 15.24 -4.14
N ASP A 30 -5.51 15.80 -4.45
CA ASP A 30 -6.77 15.07 -4.59
C ASP A 30 -7.32 15.11 -6.02
N ALA A 31 -6.68 15.87 -6.94
CA ALA A 31 -7.08 15.99 -8.34
C ALA A 31 -6.01 16.59 -9.27
N ASP A 32 -4.86 17.07 -8.78
CA ASP A 32 -3.81 17.68 -9.63
C ASP A 32 -3.03 16.59 -10.38
N LEU A 33 -3.40 16.37 -11.64
CA LEU A 33 -2.73 15.41 -12.52
C LEU A 33 -1.29 15.84 -12.83
N GLY A 34 -1.04 17.14 -12.96
CA GLY A 34 0.30 17.69 -13.22
C GLY A 34 1.27 17.40 -12.06
N LEU A 35 0.78 17.38 -10.81
CA LEU A 35 1.58 16.94 -9.66
C LEU A 35 2.00 15.48 -9.81
N VAL A 36 1.08 14.59 -10.21
CA VAL A 36 1.37 13.17 -10.42
C VAL A 36 2.36 12.97 -11.58
N GLU A 37 2.23 13.77 -12.64
CA GLU A 37 3.11 13.68 -13.82
C GLU A 37 4.56 14.05 -13.51
N ARG A 38 4.81 15.05 -12.63
CA ARG A 38 6.16 15.51 -12.27
C ARG A 38 6.73 14.81 -11.03
N ALA A 39 5.95 13.96 -10.37
CA ALA A 39 6.38 13.25 -9.18
C ALA A 39 7.51 12.25 -9.47
N GLU A 40 8.50 12.19 -8.60
CA GLU A 40 9.56 11.19 -8.63
C GLU A 40 9.12 9.88 -7.94
N ARG A 41 8.13 9.97 -7.07
CA ARG A 41 7.49 8.85 -6.36
C ARG A 41 6.04 9.17 -6.06
N ILE A 42 5.21 8.14 -5.95
CA ILE A 42 3.79 8.28 -5.63
C ILE A 42 3.48 7.40 -4.43
N VAL A 43 2.76 7.95 -3.44
CA VAL A 43 2.23 7.22 -2.29
C VAL A 43 0.71 7.35 -2.30
N LEU A 44 0.02 6.21 -2.25
CA LEU A 44 -1.43 6.12 -2.10
C LEU A 44 -1.75 5.50 -0.73
N PRO A 45 -1.87 6.29 0.32
CA PRO A 45 -2.38 5.80 1.60
C PRO A 45 -3.89 5.65 1.53
N GLY A 46 -4.44 4.71 2.28
CA GLY A 46 -5.88 4.57 2.37
C GLY A 46 -6.33 3.84 3.62
N VAL A 47 -7.41 4.32 4.24
CA VAL A 47 -8.12 3.62 5.31
C VAL A 47 -9.62 3.68 5.00
N GLY A 48 -10.40 2.73 5.56
CA GLY A 48 -11.84 2.67 5.35
C GLY A 48 -12.23 1.71 4.23
N HIS A 49 -13.25 2.05 3.48
CA HIS A 49 -13.92 1.15 2.53
C HIS A 49 -13.32 1.24 1.13
N PHE A 50 -13.14 0.08 0.46
CA PHE A 50 -12.56 -0.01 -0.89
C PHE A 50 -13.30 0.85 -1.93
N ALA A 51 -14.62 0.97 -1.83
CA ALA A 51 -15.42 1.80 -2.74
C ALA A 51 -14.96 3.27 -2.81
N ALA A 52 -14.29 3.79 -1.77
CA ALA A 52 -13.75 5.15 -1.79
C ALA A 52 -12.70 5.37 -2.90
N THR A 53 -12.07 4.30 -3.38
CA THR A 53 -11.09 4.36 -4.50
C THR A 53 -11.73 4.80 -5.82
N LYS A 54 -13.07 4.74 -5.95
CA LYS A 54 -13.81 5.29 -7.08
C LYS A 54 -13.44 6.74 -7.38
N ARG A 55 -13.11 7.52 -6.34
CA ARG A 55 -12.69 8.91 -6.50
C ARG A 55 -11.45 9.05 -7.37
N LEU A 56 -10.56 8.06 -7.38
CA LEU A 56 -9.37 8.07 -8.26
C LEU A 56 -9.76 8.05 -9.75
N ASP A 57 -10.84 7.37 -10.10
CA ASP A 57 -11.38 7.34 -11.46
C ASP A 57 -12.12 8.64 -11.78
N GLU A 58 -12.96 9.13 -10.87
CA GLU A 58 -13.72 10.37 -11.00
C GLU A 58 -12.81 11.59 -11.23
N THR A 59 -11.65 11.61 -10.57
CA THR A 59 -10.64 12.67 -10.70
C THR A 59 -9.60 12.42 -11.80
N ARG A 60 -9.69 11.28 -12.53
CA ARG A 60 -8.72 10.81 -13.53
C ARG A 60 -7.33 10.49 -12.97
N LEU A 61 -7.17 10.45 -11.66
CA LEU A 61 -5.89 10.10 -11.02
C LEU A 61 -5.46 8.68 -11.36
N THR A 62 -6.38 7.72 -11.52
CA THR A 62 -6.08 6.35 -11.97
C THR A 62 -5.25 6.34 -13.27
N GLY A 63 -5.65 7.13 -14.26
CA GLY A 63 -4.93 7.23 -15.55
C GLY A 63 -3.54 7.84 -15.40
N ALA A 64 -3.43 8.95 -14.63
CA ALA A 64 -2.15 9.62 -14.38
C ALA A 64 -1.18 8.71 -13.61
N ILE A 65 -1.65 8.01 -12.56
CA ILE A 65 -0.86 7.06 -11.79
C ILE A 65 -0.37 5.90 -12.66
N ARG A 66 -1.26 5.32 -13.49
CA ARG A 66 -0.91 4.24 -14.43
C ARG A 66 0.19 4.68 -15.40
N THR A 67 0.07 5.89 -15.96
CA THR A 67 1.08 6.47 -16.85
C THR A 67 2.41 6.69 -16.13
N ALA A 68 2.39 7.20 -14.90
CA ALA A 68 3.60 7.39 -14.10
C ALA A 68 4.30 6.05 -13.78
N ILE A 69 3.55 5.02 -13.36
CA ILE A 69 4.06 3.68 -13.14
C ILE A 69 4.69 3.09 -14.41
N ALA A 70 4.05 3.26 -15.57
CA ALA A 70 4.58 2.78 -16.85
C ALA A 70 5.90 3.48 -17.26
N ARG A 71 6.15 4.71 -16.77
CA ARG A 71 7.43 5.42 -16.93
C ARG A 71 8.49 5.01 -15.92
N GLY A 72 8.20 4.06 -15.02
CA GLY A 72 9.12 3.60 -14.00
C GLY A 72 9.03 4.35 -12.66
N VAL A 73 8.11 5.30 -12.48
CA VAL A 73 7.95 6.03 -11.21
C VAL A 73 7.59 5.05 -10.10
N PRO A 74 8.36 4.97 -8.99
CA PRO A 74 8.04 4.12 -7.86
C PRO A 74 6.69 4.49 -7.23
N PHE A 75 5.87 3.47 -7.00
CA PHE A 75 4.55 3.59 -6.39
C PHE A 75 4.47 2.75 -5.11
N LEU A 76 3.93 3.34 -4.04
CA LEU A 76 3.63 2.64 -2.79
C LEU A 76 2.16 2.78 -2.41
N GLY A 77 1.44 1.65 -2.38
CA GLY A 77 0.10 1.56 -1.79
C GLY A 77 0.17 1.15 -0.31
N ILE A 78 -0.56 1.85 0.58
CA ILE A 78 -0.63 1.54 2.00
C ILE A 78 -2.07 1.13 2.36
N CYS A 79 -2.26 -0.04 2.95
CA CYS A 79 -3.52 -0.61 3.38
C CYS A 79 -4.54 -0.69 2.22
N VAL A 80 -5.62 0.10 2.19
CA VAL A 80 -6.54 0.15 1.06
C VAL A 80 -5.83 0.55 -0.24
N GLY A 81 -4.78 1.39 -0.15
CA GLY A 81 -3.95 1.73 -1.31
C GLY A 81 -3.19 0.53 -1.89
N MET A 82 -2.76 -0.43 -1.06
CA MET A 82 -2.23 -1.72 -1.54
C MET A 82 -3.35 -2.56 -2.16
N GLN A 83 -4.51 -2.64 -1.53
CA GLN A 83 -5.64 -3.41 -2.05
C GLN A 83 -6.09 -2.92 -3.43
N TRP A 84 -6.00 -1.60 -3.67
CA TRP A 84 -6.31 -1.01 -4.97
C TRP A 84 -5.36 -1.43 -6.09
N LEU A 85 -4.16 -1.95 -5.79
CA LEU A 85 -3.23 -2.51 -6.78
C LEU A 85 -3.75 -3.80 -7.40
N TYR A 86 -4.63 -4.53 -6.74
CA TYR A 86 -5.28 -5.74 -7.24
C TYR A 86 -6.39 -5.43 -8.25
N ALA A 87 -7.01 -6.47 -8.81
CA ALA A 87 -8.11 -6.32 -9.76
C ALA A 87 -9.36 -5.71 -9.14
N GLY A 88 -9.56 -5.94 -7.84
CA GLY A 88 -10.70 -5.42 -7.08
C GLY A 88 -10.75 -6.00 -5.68
N SER A 89 -11.89 -5.83 -5.02
CA SER A 89 -12.14 -6.34 -3.66
C SER A 89 -13.58 -6.81 -3.53
N THR A 90 -13.79 -7.92 -2.80
CA THR A 90 -15.15 -8.37 -2.45
C THR A 90 -15.87 -7.40 -1.52
N GLU A 91 -15.19 -6.39 -1.00
CA GLU A 91 -15.78 -5.29 -0.23
C GLU A 91 -16.66 -4.36 -1.10
N ALA A 92 -16.26 -4.17 -2.38
CA ALA A 92 -16.99 -3.38 -3.36
C ALA A 92 -16.82 -4.02 -4.75
N PRO A 93 -17.57 -5.06 -5.07
CA PRO A 93 -17.37 -5.85 -6.28
C PRO A 93 -17.51 -5.06 -7.59
N GLU A 94 -18.26 -3.97 -7.57
CA GLU A 94 -18.47 -3.07 -8.70
C GLU A 94 -17.29 -2.11 -8.94
N GLN A 95 -16.37 -1.97 -7.96
CA GLN A 95 -15.22 -1.07 -8.05
C GLN A 95 -13.97 -1.84 -8.47
N ALA A 96 -13.43 -1.51 -9.64
CA ALA A 96 -12.16 -2.05 -10.10
C ALA A 96 -10.97 -1.38 -9.39
N GLY A 97 -9.89 -2.15 -9.22
CA GLY A 97 -8.60 -1.62 -8.82
C GLY A 97 -7.73 -1.20 -10.01
N LEU A 98 -6.43 -0.99 -9.75
CA LEU A 98 -5.44 -0.63 -10.78
C LEU A 98 -5.13 -1.82 -11.71
N VAL A 99 -5.37 -3.04 -11.26
CA VAL A 99 -5.03 -4.31 -11.98
C VAL A 99 -3.51 -4.44 -12.22
N ALA A 100 -2.70 -3.97 -11.28
CA ALA A 100 -1.27 -4.30 -11.28
C ALA A 100 -1.05 -5.77 -10.89
N PHE A 101 -1.91 -6.33 -10.05
CA PHE A 101 -2.00 -7.75 -9.70
C PHE A 101 -3.35 -8.30 -10.15
N ALA A 102 -3.36 -9.50 -10.74
CA ALA A 102 -4.55 -10.05 -11.40
C ALA A 102 -5.65 -10.54 -10.45
N GLU A 103 -5.25 -10.89 -9.22
CA GLU A 103 -6.14 -11.40 -8.19
C GLU A 103 -6.98 -10.29 -7.56
N SER A 104 -7.99 -10.67 -6.79
CA SER A 104 -8.83 -9.73 -6.02
C SER A 104 -8.63 -9.93 -4.51
N CYS A 105 -8.79 -8.85 -3.76
CA CYS A 105 -8.83 -8.90 -2.31
C CYS A 105 -10.15 -9.52 -1.82
N SER A 106 -10.08 -10.25 -0.73
CA SER A 106 -11.24 -10.87 -0.09
C SER A 106 -11.28 -10.60 1.41
N ARG A 107 -12.47 -10.66 2.01
CA ARG A 107 -12.63 -10.60 3.46
C ARG A 107 -11.99 -11.85 4.08
N PHE A 108 -11.44 -11.72 5.28
CA PHE A 108 -11.08 -12.89 6.08
C PHE A 108 -12.29 -13.80 6.25
N THR A 109 -12.07 -15.11 6.19
CA THR A 109 -13.10 -16.11 6.52
C THR A 109 -13.38 -16.10 8.01
N ASP A 110 -14.58 -16.51 8.41
CA ASP A 110 -14.90 -16.59 9.82
C ASP A 110 -13.99 -17.66 10.49
N GLY A 111 -13.40 -17.29 11.62
CA GLY A 111 -12.43 -18.10 12.35
C GLY A 111 -12.51 -17.85 13.85
N THR A 112 -11.48 -18.27 14.59
CA THR A 112 -11.39 -18.07 16.03
C THR A 112 -11.01 -16.64 16.43
N GLU A 113 -10.37 -15.92 15.51
CA GLU A 113 -9.89 -14.55 15.73
C GLU A 113 -10.95 -13.52 15.31
N LYS A 114 -10.86 -12.34 15.93
CA LYS A 114 -11.78 -11.24 15.63
C LYS A 114 -11.48 -10.58 14.29
N ILE A 115 -12.51 -10.25 13.52
CA ILE A 115 -12.40 -9.40 12.34
C ILE A 115 -13.00 -8.02 12.70
N PRO A 116 -12.26 -6.92 12.47
CA PRO A 116 -10.99 -6.77 11.74
C PRO A 116 -9.76 -7.29 12.49
N HIS A 117 -8.70 -7.66 11.73
CA HIS A 117 -7.35 -7.81 12.24
C HIS A 117 -6.83 -6.44 12.69
N VAL A 118 -6.73 -6.23 13.99
CA VAL A 118 -6.25 -4.97 14.60
C VAL A 118 -5.16 -5.29 15.60
N GLY A 119 -3.98 -4.75 15.38
CA GLY A 119 -2.86 -4.91 16.28
C GLY A 119 -1.53 -5.17 15.59
N TRP A 120 -0.53 -5.49 16.40
CA TRP A 120 0.80 -5.84 15.96
C TRP A 120 0.87 -7.32 15.58
N ASN A 121 1.49 -7.59 14.42
CA ASN A 121 1.73 -8.96 13.97
C ASN A 121 3.05 -9.02 13.21
N SER A 122 3.64 -10.21 13.12
CA SER A 122 4.96 -10.43 12.54
C SER A 122 4.93 -10.61 11.03
N LEU A 123 6.06 -10.30 10.41
CA LEU A 123 6.31 -10.50 8.98
C LEU A 123 7.15 -11.74 8.73
N GLU A 124 6.69 -12.62 7.86
CA GLU A 124 7.51 -13.63 7.19
C GLU A 124 8.01 -13.02 5.88
N VAL A 125 9.23 -12.49 5.91
CA VAL A 125 9.83 -11.78 4.77
C VAL A 125 10.34 -12.76 3.72
N ARG A 126 9.95 -12.58 2.47
CA ARG A 126 10.49 -13.32 1.33
C ARG A 126 11.74 -12.65 0.77
N ARG A 127 12.70 -13.47 0.32
CA ARG A 127 13.96 -12.98 -0.21
C ARG A 127 13.77 -12.17 -1.51
N GLY A 128 14.60 -11.13 -1.68
CA GLY A 128 14.68 -10.36 -2.91
C GLY A 128 13.81 -9.10 -2.96
N SER A 129 13.03 -8.81 -1.92
CA SER A 129 12.28 -7.56 -1.83
C SER A 129 13.21 -6.38 -1.55
N ARG A 130 13.13 -5.34 -2.39
CA ARG A 130 13.84 -4.06 -2.14
C ARG A 130 13.12 -3.25 -1.07
N LEU A 131 11.79 -3.29 -1.08
CA LEU A 131 10.96 -2.61 -0.08
C LEU A 131 11.26 -3.08 1.34
N LEU A 132 11.55 -4.36 1.51
CA LEU A 132 11.81 -4.99 2.81
C LEU A 132 13.29 -5.25 3.07
N ALA A 133 14.20 -4.57 2.36
CA ALA A 133 15.64 -4.70 2.59
C ALA A 133 16.01 -4.39 4.04
N GLY A 134 16.73 -5.32 4.70
CA GLY A 134 17.14 -5.20 6.10
C GLY A 134 16.01 -5.33 7.13
N VAL A 135 14.82 -5.75 6.72
CA VAL A 135 13.75 -6.19 7.63
C VAL A 135 13.95 -7.69 7.89
N GLU A 136 14.11 -8.05 9.15
CA GLU A 136 14.32 -9.44 9.53
C GLU A 136 12.98 -10.20 9.68
N PRO A 137 12.96 -11.50 9.37
CA PRO A 137 11.79 -12.33 9.63
C PRO A 137 11.40 -12.27 11.12
N GLY A 138 10.11 -12.09 11.40
CA GLY A 138 9.57 -11.96 12.75
C GLY A 138 9.50 -10.52 13.27
N GLU A 139 9.97 -9.51 12.54
CA GLU A 139 9.73 -8.11 12.90
C GLU A 139 8.23 -7.81 12.88
N PHE A 140 7.76 -7.01 13.86
CA PHE A 140 6.35 -6.68 14.04
C PHE A 140 5.98 -5.37 13.37
N VAL A 141 4.79 -5.34 12.77
CA VAL A 141 4.16 -4.15 12.17
C VAL A 141 2.69 -4.06 12.58
N TYR A 142 2.09 -2.88 12.44
CA TYR A 142 0.72 -2.61 12.87
C TYR A 142 -0.29 -2.76 11.74
N PHE A 143 -1.29 -3.61 11.97
CA PHE A 143 -2.41 -3.87 11.05
C PHE A 143 -3.73 -3.31 11.55
N THR A 144 -4.62 -2.95 10.63
CA THR A 144 -6.04 -2.68 10.89
C THR A 144 -6.84 -2.86 9.58
N HIS A 145 -7.32 -4.08 9.33
CA HIS A 145 -8.04 -4.41 8.09
C HIS A 145 -8.93 -5.64 8.25
N SER A 146 -9.99 -5.72 7.43
CA SER A 146 -10.88 -6.88 7.32
C SER A 146 -10.70 -7.63 6.00
N TYR A 147 -10.13 -6.97 4.99
CA TYR A 147 -9.90 -7.50 3.65
C TYR A 147 -8.41 -7.62 3.39
N LYS A 148 -7.99 -8.60 2.60
CA LYS A 148 -6.60 -8.96 2.36
C LYS A 148 -6.37 -9.37 0.92
N GLY A 149 -5.16 -9.14 0.42
CA GLY A 149 -4.66 -9.71 -0.81
C GLY A 149 -4.21 -11.18 -0.61
N PRO A 150 -4.39 -12.06 -1.61
CA PRO A 150 -3.92 -13.43 -1.54
C PRO A 150 -2.39 -13.50 -1.61
N VAL A 151 -1.83 -14.60 -1.13
CA VAL A 151 -0.41 -14.93 -1.29
C VAL A 151 -0.16 -15.38 -2.74
N THR A 152 0.75 -14.69 -3.43
CA THR A 152 1.11 -14.94 -4.84
C THR A 152 2.62 -14.93 -5.04
N ALA A 153 3.08 -15.03 -6.28
CA ALA A 153 4.50 -14.89 -6.64
C ALA A 153 5.04 -13.48 -6.36
N ASP A 154 4.18 -12.45 -6.37
CA ASP A 154 4.55 -11.06 -6.11
C ASP A 154 4.52 -10.69 -4.62
N THR A 155 4.17 -11.64 -3.75
CA THR A 155 4.16 -11.42 -2.30
C THR A 155 5.58 -11.28 -1.77
N ALA A 156 5.90 -10.13 -1.19
CA ALA A 156 7.19 -9.81 -0.59
C ALA A 156 7.27 -10.20 0.90
N ALA A 157 6.14 -10.16 1.60
CA ALA A 157 6.02 -10.69 2.96
C ALA A 157 4.64 -11.29 3.19
N ILE A 158 4.60 -12.32 4.04
CA ILE A 158 3.37 -12.98 4.50
C ILE A 158 3.17 -12.66 5.98
N THR A 159 1.92 -12.59 6.40
CA THR A 159 1.51 -12.62 7.80
C THR A 159 0.39 -13.63 7.95
N GLU A 160 0.38 -14.35 9.06
CA GLU A 160 -0.71 -15.25 9.42
C GLU A 160 -1.68 -14.57 10.40
N TYR A 161 -2.95 -14.57 10.03
CA TYR A 161 -4.07 -14.18 10.88
C TYR A 161 -5.32 -14.85 10.34
N ILE A 162 -5.94 -15.78 11.10
CA ILE A 162 -6.99 -16.68 10.60
C ILE A 162 -6.48 -17.54 9.43
N GLU A 163 -5.90 -16.93 8.43
CA GLU A 163 -5.30 -17.53 7.25
C GLU A 163 -4.11 -16.70 6.76
N PRO A 164 -3.14 -17.28 6.03
CA PRO A 164 -2.02 -16.53 5.47
C PRO A 164 -2.50 -15.49 4.44
N PHE A 165 -1.87 -14.31 4.44
CA PHE A 165 -2.16 -13.26 3.47
C PHE A 165 -0.91 -12.48 3.08
N ALA A 166 -0.99 -11.76 1.95
CA ALA A 166 0.07 -10.87 1.51
C ALA A 166 0.13 -9.62 2.42
N ALA A 167 1.12 -9.58 3.31
CA ALA A 167 1.40 -8.41 4.13
C ALA A 167 2.12 -7.31 3.35
N ALA A 168 2.94 -7.70 2.36
CA ALA A 168 3.56 -6.79 1.40
C ALA A 168 3.64 -7.44 0.02
N VAL A 169 3.59 -6.62 -1.03
CA VAL A 169 3.73 -7.02 -2.43
C VAL A 169 4.73 -6.13 -3.14
N GLU A 170 5.47 -6.71 -4.10
CA GLU A 170 6.42 -5.97 -4.92
C GLU A 170 6.53 -6.59 -6.32
N ARG A 171 6.32 -5.75 -7.36
CA ARG A 171 6.59 -6.09 -8.76
C ARG A 171 7.21 -4.87 -9.46
N GLY A 172 8.49 -4.93 -9.80
CA GLY A 172 9.19 -3.80 -10.42
C GLY A 172 9.14 -2.55 -9.53
N ASN A 173 8.59 -1.46 -10.04
CA ASN A 173 8.41 -0.20 -9.33
C ASN A 173 7.06 -0.08 -8.58
N VAL A 174 6.23 -1.12 -8.60
CA VAL A 174 4.95 -1.17 -7.88
C VAL A 174 5.11 -1.93 -6.58
N MET A 175 4.86 -1.26 -5.47
CA MET A 175 5.01 -1.78 -4.12
C MET A 175 3.73 -1.53 -3.31
N GLY A 176 3.44 -2.41 -2.37
CA GLY A 176 2.30 -2.24 -1.47
C GLY A 176 2.51 -2.91 -0.13
N VAL A 177 1.93 -2.35 0.92
CA VAL A 177 1.91 -2.92 2.28
C VAL A 177 0.50 -2.89 2.84
N GLN A 178 0.06 -4.00 3.45
CA GLN A 178 -1.26 -4.10 4.08
C GLN A 178 -1.28 -3.44 5.47
N PHE A 179 -0.15 -3.44 6.14
CA PHE A 179 0.04 -2.76 7.43
C PHE A 179 0.25 -1.25 7.24
N HIS A 180 0.28 -0.54 8.36
CA HIS A 180 0.53 0.90 8.42
C HIS A 180 2.00 1.16 8.82
N PRO A 181 2.92 1.40 7.86
CA PRO A 181 4.33 1.64 8.19
C PRO A 181 4.50 2.90 9.05
N GLU A 182 3.65 3.91 8.88
CA GLU A 182 3.62 5.15 9.67
C GLU A 182 3.22 4.94 11.14
N LYS A 183 2.77 3.71 11.48
CA LYS A 183 2.40 3.28 12.85
C LYS A 183 3.23 2.10 13.34
N SER A 184 4.22 1.67 12.57
CA SER A 184 4.99 0.44 12.80
C SER A 184 6.39 0.69 13.35
N GLY A 185 6.62 1.81 14.04
CA GLY A 185 7.88 2.14 14.72
C GLY A 185 9.07 2.14 13.76
N GLU A 186 10.23 1.65 14.23
CA GLU A 186 11.47 1.64 13.47
C GLU A 186 11.39 0.74 12.23
N THR A 187 10.72 -0.40 12.31
CA THR A 187 10.49 -1.30 11.17
C THR A 187 9.72 -0.57 10.06
N GLY A 188 8.66 0.15 10.42
CA GLY A 188 7.88 0.94 9.48
C GLY A 188 8.69 2.07 8.84
N LEU A 189 9.50 2.79 9.63
CA LEU A 189 10.38 3.85 9.12
C LEU A 189 11.46 3.28 8.18
N LYS A 190 12.01 2.11 8.50
CA LYS A 190 12.95 1.40 7.62
C LYS A 190 12.33 1.08 6.26
N ILE A 191 11.10 0.54 6.26
CA ILE A 191 10.36 0.23 5.03
C ILE A 191 10.08 1.49 4.21
N LEU A 192 9.63 2.58 4.84
CA LEU A 192 9.43 3.85 4.15
C LEU A 192 10.75 4.40 3.58
N ARG A 193 11.86 4.30 4.31
CA ARG A 193 13.19 4.70 3.81
C ARG A 193 13.60 3.89 2.59
N ASN A 194 13.41 2.57 2.62
CA ASN A 194 13.69 1.70 1.47
C ASN A 194 12.90 2.12 0.24
N PHE A 195 11.62 2.48 0.41
CA PHE A 195 10.81 3.03 -0.68
C PHE A 195 11.37 4.36 -1.20
N LEU A 196 11.82 5.25 -0.32
CA LEU A 196 12.44 6.53 -0.71
C LEU A 196 13.74 6.36 -1.48
N GLU A 197 14.48 5.28 -1.22
CA GLU A 197 15.75 4.95 -1.87
C GLU A 197 15.57 4.05 -3.11
N ALA A 198 14.38 3.46 -3.30
CA ALA A 198 14.08 2.62 -4.44
C ALA A 198 14.30 3.39 -5.75
N ARG A 199 15.10 2.81 -6.64
CA ARG A 199 15.31 3.33 -8.00
C ARG A 199 14.39 2.60 -8.98
N PRO A 200 13.99 3.27 -10.07
CA PRO A 200 13.22 2.64 -11.14
C PRO A 200 13.88 1.36 -11.67
#